data_bc89cd1a2ace346102ac937154851d1e
#
_entry.id   bc89cd1a2ace346102ac937154851d1e
#
_cell.length_a   1.000
_cell.length_b   1.000
_cell.length_c   1.000
_cell.angle_alpha   90.00
_cell.angle_beta   90.00
_cell.angle_gamma   90.00
#
_symmetry.space_group_name_H-M   'P 1'
#
loop_
_entity.id
_entity.type
_entity.pdbx_description
1 polymer ?
#
loop_
_entity_poly.entity_id
_entity_poly.type
_entity_poly.pdbx_seq_one_letter_code
_entity_poly.pdbx_strand_id
1 'polypeptide(L)'
;METYFGADARRIEHAHRVTDYAKSLLAKEGGNKTVVIAAALLHDIGIHEAERKYASTSGYYQEIEGPPIARQIMSGLNFTREQVEEVCDIIAHHHSPGKIKTCNFRILYDADWLVNLKDEYDVRDKTRLGGVINKLFLTDAGKKLARQIYLSEL
;
A
#
# COMPACT_ATOMS: atom_id res chain seq x y z
N MET A 1 12.98 -3.61 -5.76
CA MET A 1 11.60 -3.87 -6.23
C MET A 1 11.58 -4.16 -7.73
N GLU A 2 11.97 -3.24 -8.60
CA GLU A 2 11.93 -3.44 -10.08
C GLU A 2 12.71 -4.66 -10.55
N THR A 3 13.94 -4.86 -10.05
CA THR A 3 14.73 -6.07 -10.35
C THR A 3 14.00 -7.36 -9.94
N TYR A 4 13.25 -7.33 -8.84
CA TYR A 4 12.49 -8.49 -8.35
C TYR A 4 11.28 -8.79 -9.25
N PHE A 5 10.51 -7.78 -9.62
CA PHE A 5 9.36 -7.94 -10.52
C PHE A 5 9.74 -8.16 -11.99
N GLY A 6 10.96 -7.76 -12.39
CA GLY A 6 11.49 -8.01 -13.73
C GLY A 6 10.62 -7.44 -14.85
N ALA A 7 10.00 -8.30 -15.64
CA ALA A 7 9.14 -7.89 -16.77
C ALA A 7 7.69 -7.54 -16.37
N ASP A 8 7.31 -7.67 -15.09
CA ASP A 8 5.95 -7.35 -14.63
C ASP A 8 5.75 -5.83 -14.48
N ALA A 9 5.62 -5.16 -15.62
CA ALA A 9 5.44 -3.70 -15.69
C ALA A 9 4.22 -3.22 -14.90
N ARG A 10 3.14 -4.02 -14.84
CA ARG A 10 1.92 -3.66 -14.11
C ARG A 10 2.18 -3.52 -12.60
N ARG A 11 2.92 -4.45 -12.00
CA ARG A 11 3.26 -4.41 -10.57
C ARG A 11 4.22 -3.28 -10.25
N ILE A 12 5.19 -3.04 -11.12
CA ILE A 12 6.13 -1.93 -11.00
C ILE A 12 5.39 -0.59 -11.04
N GLU A 13 4.51 -0.39 -12.03
CA GLU A 13 3.71 0.83 -12.15
C GLU A 13 2.79 1.04 -10.94
N HIS A 14 2.13 -0.02 -10.46
CA HIS A 14 1.31 0.03 -9.26
C HIS A 14 2.12 0.52 -8.04
N ALA A 15 3.29 -0.08 -7.78
CA ALA A 15 4.16 0.32 -6.68
C ALA A 15 4.60 1.80 -6.77
N HIS A 16 4.91 2.30 -7.97
CA HIS A 16 5.25 3.71 -8.19
C HIS A 16 4.06 4.64 -7.93
N ARG A 17 2.86 4.29 -8.41
CA ARG A 17 1.65 5.08 -8.16
C ARG A 17 1.29 5.14 -6.67
N VAL A 18 1.37 4.02 -5.97
CA VAL A 18 1.18 3.98 -4.51
C VAL A 18 2.21 4.85 -3.81
N THR A 19 3.48 4.80 -4.24
CA THR A 19 4.55 5.63 -3.70
C THR A 19 4.28 7.13 -3.88
N ASP A 20 3.76 7.56 -5.02
CA ASP A 20 3.46 8.97 -5.27
C ASP A 20 2.30 9.47 -4.38
N TYR A 21 1.24 8.67 -4.21
CA TYR A 21 0.20 9.00 -3.24
C TYR A 21 0.72 9.00 -1.79
N ALA A 22 1.56 8.03 -1.43
CA ALA A 22 2.17 7.98 -0.10
C ALA A 22 3.00 9.25 0.20
N LYS A 23 3.76 9.76 -0.76
CA LYS A 23 4.48 11.05 -0.63
C LYS A 23 3.52 12.21 -0.37
N SER A 24 2.40 12.26 -1.09
CA SER A 24 1.38 13.30 -0.94
C SER A 24 0.73 13.26 0.45
N LEU A 25 0.46 12.05 0.96
CA LEU A 25 -0.12 11.87 2.30
C LEU A 25 0.91 12.17 3.41
N LEU A 26 2.17 11.76 3.25
CA LEU A 26 3.26 12.08 4.19
C LEU A 26 3.38 13.60 4.45
N ALA A 27 3.23 14.40 3.40
CA ALA A 27 3.30 15.86 3.51
C ALA A 27 2.18 16.46 4.40
N LYS A 28 1.09 15.73 4.64
CA LYS A 28 -0.08 16.16 5.42
C LYS A 28 -0.18 15.49 6.79
N GLU A 29 0.10 14.21 6.85
CA GLU A 29 -0.09 13.38 8.04
C GLU A 29 1.20 13.24 8.87
N GLY A 30 2.36 13.56 8.31
CA GLY A 30 3.65 13.28 8.94
C GLY A 30 4.04 11.81 8.77
N GLY A 31 4.81 11.28 9.71
CA GLY A 31 5.30 9.91 9.66
C GLY A 31 6.75 9.81 9.20
N ASN A 32 7.25 8.56 9.15
CA ASN A 32 8.62 8.29 8.74
C ASN A 32 8.70 8.07 7.23
N LYS A 33 9.28 9.04 6.53
CA LYS A 33 9.41 8.99 5.06
C LYS A 33 10.11 7.73 4.57
N THR A 34 11.19 7.32 5.23
CA THR A 34 11.98 6.13 4.82
C THR A 34 11.13 4.86 4.91
N VAL A 35 10.42 4.67 6.02
CA VAL A 35 9.54 3.51 6.25
C VAL A 35 8.39 3.50 5.26
N VAL A 36 7.68 4.62 5.11
CA VAL A 36 6.49 4.70 4.23
C VAL A 36 6.85 4.47 2.77
N ILE A 37 7.94 5.07 2.28
CA ILE A 37 8.37 4.88 0.89
C ILE A 37 8.83 3.43 0.65
N ALA A 38 9.58 2.83 1.57
CA ALA A 38 9.98 1.42 1.46
C ALA A 38 8.75 0.49 1.45
N ALA A 39 7.79 0.72 2.36
CA ALA A 39 6.56 -0.03 2.42
C ALA A 39 5.74 0.13 1.12
N ALA A 40 5.61 1.34 0.58
CA ALA A 40 4.89 1.60 -0.66
C ALA A 40 5.51 0.85 -1.87
N LEU A 41 6.83 0.80 -1.94
CA LEU A 41 7.53 0.07 -3.00
C LEU A 41 7.47 -1.46 -2.84
N LEU A 42 7.30 -1.98 -1.63
CA LEU A 42 7.44 -3.39 -1.30
C LEU A 42 6.16 -4.08 -0.84
N HIS A 43 5.03 -3.36 -0.66
CA HIS A 43 3.81 -3.96 -0.06
C HIS A 43 3.32 -5.20 -0.81
N ASP A 44 3.35 -5.19 -2.13
CA ASP A 44 2.91 -6.30 -3.01
C ASP A 44 4.04 -7.29 -3.37
N ILE A 45 5.24 -7.18 -2.77
CA ILE A 45 6.40 -7.96 -3.17
C ILE A 45 6.19 -9.48 -3.05
N GLY A 46 5.26 -9.90 -2.21
CA GLY A 46 4.90 -11.30 -2.00
C GLY A 46 4.01 -11.93 -3.09
N ILE A 47 3.49 -11.14 -4.03
CA ILE A 47 2.42 -11.60 -4.93
C ILE A 47 2.88 -12.74 -5.88
N HIS A 48 4.08 -12.66 -6.45
CA HIS A 48 4.61 -13.70 -7.32
C HIS A 48 4.88 -15.01 -6.56
N GLU A 49 5.37 -14.92 -5.32
CA GLU A 49 5.61 -16.09 -4.50
C GLU A 49 4.31 -16.72 -4.01
N ALA A 50 3.31 -15.90 -3.68
CA ALA A 50 1.96 -16.36 -3.36
C ALA A 50 1.34 -17.12 -4.54
N GLU A 51 1.44 -16.57 -5.74
CA GLU A 51 0.95 -17.21 -6.95
C GLU A 51 1.69 -18.53 -7.24
N ARG A 52 3.01 -18.53 -7.10
CA ARG A 52 3.85 -19.72 -7.32
C ARG A 52 3.56 -20.85 -6.33
N LYS A 53 3.39 -20.53 -5.04
CA LYS A 53 3.20 -21.53 -3.97
C LYS A 53 1.78 -22.02 -3.83
N TYR A 54 0.81 -21.11 -3.98
CA TYR A 54 -0.59 -21.35 -3.61
C TYR A 54 -1.55 -21.26 -4.80
N ALA A 55 -1.06 -20.97 -6.00
CA ALA A 55 -1.87 -20.66 -7.17
C ALA A 55 -2.93 -19.56 -6.87
N SER A 56 -2.58 -18.59 -6.04
CA SER A 56 -3.48 -17.55 -5.54
C SER A 56 -2.74 -16.25 -5.33
N THR A 57 -3.38 -15.14 -5.71
CA THR A 57 -2.91 -13.77 -5.46
C THR A 57 -3.66 -13.11 -4.31
N SER A 58 -4.33 -13.90 -3.44
CA SER A 58 -5.11 -13.33 -2.33
C SER A 58 -4.21 -12.57 -1.35
N GLY A 59 -4.75 -11.51 -0.75
CA GLY A 59 -4.04 -10.69 0.24
C GLY A 59 -3.47 -11.51 1.40
N TYR A 60 -4.18 -12.55 1.83
CA TYR A 60 -3.71 -13.45 2.90
C TYR A 60 -2.33 -14.07 2.59
N TYR A 61 -2.12 -14.59 1.38
CA TYR A 61 -0.85 -15.19 1.01
C TYR A 61 0.23 -14.13 0.73
N GLN A 62 -0.16 -12.96 0.23
CA GLN A 62 0.77 -11.84 0.06
C GLN A 62 1.34 -11.37 1.40
N GLU A 63 0.50 -11.29 2.43
CA GLU A 63 0.90 -10.93 3.81
C GLU A 63 1.88 -11.96 4.42
N ILE A 64 1.78 -13.22 4.03
CA ILE A 64 2.71 -14.28 4.47
C ILE A 64 4.04 -14.21 3.73
N GLU A 65 4.01 -14.11 2.41
CA GLU A 65 5.20 -14.22 1.56
C GLU A 65 5.97 -12.91 1.40
N GLY A 66 5.31 -11.77 1.56
CA GLY A 66 5.91 -10.45 1.38
C GLY A 66 7.03 -10.11 2.37
N PRO A 67 6.81 -10.24 3.70
CA PRO A 67 7.79 -9.83 4.70
C PRO A 67 9.17 -10.50 4.57
N PRO A 68 9.31 -11.83 4.36
CA PRO A 68 10.61 -12.45 4.16
C PRO A 68 11.37 -11.88 2.95
N ILE A 69 10.66 -11.64 1.85
CA ILE A 69 11.26 -11.09 0.61
C ILE A 69 11.69 -9.64 0.83
N ALA A 70 10.82 -8.81 1.44
CA ALA A 70 11.13 -7.43 1.78
C ALA A 70 12.36 -7.33 2.69
N ARG A 71 12.42 -8.15 3.73
CA ARG A 71 13.57 -8.24 4.63
C ARG A 71 14.87 -8.57 3.89
N GLN A 72 14.83 -9.53 2.97
CA GLN A 72 16.00 -9.89 2.18
C GLN A 72 16.47 -8.74 1.28
N ILE A 73 15.52 -8.05 0.62
CA ILE A 73 15.83 -6.89 -0.22
C ILE A 73 16.44 -5.76 0.62
N MET A 74 15.85 -5.46 1.77
CA MET A 74 16.28 -4.34 2.62
C MET A 74 17.58 -4.61 3.37
N SER A 75 17.91 -5.87 3.68
CA SER A 75 19.12 -6.24 4.40
C SER A 75 20.41 -5.89 3.65
N GLY A 76 20.35 -5.76 2.32
CA GLY A 76 21.48 -5.32 1.47
C GLY A 76 21.58 -3.79 1.31
N LEU A 77 20.73 -3.03 2.00
CA LEU A 77 20.60 -1.58 1.87
C LEU A 77 20.75 -0.89 3.23
N ASN A 78 20.92 0.43 3.23
CA ASN A 78 21.14 1.24 4.44
C ASN A 78 19.87 1.50 5.25
N PHE A 79 19.17 0.46 5.69
CA PHE A 79 18.06 0.55 6.62
C PHE A 79 18.46 0.13 8.02
N THR A 80 17.93 0.79 9.05
CA THR A 80 18.09 0.30 10.42
C THR A 80 17.24 -0.95 10.64
N ARG A 81 17.57 -1.74 11.66
CA ARG A 81 16.77 -2.91 12.03
C ARG A 81 15.31 -2.57 12.30
N GLU A 82 15.08 -1.47 13.03
CA GLU A 82 13.75 -0.99 13.39
C GLU A 82 12.93 -0.62 12.15
N GLN A 83 13.56 0.02 11.15
CA GLN A 83 12.92 0.35 9.88
C GLN A 83 12.52 -0.91 9.11
N VAL A 84 13.41 -1.92 9.05
CA VAL A 84 13.11 -3.20 8.39
C VAL A 84 11.95 -3.91 9.07
N GLU A 85 11.96 -3.99 10.41
CA GLU A 85 10.87 -4.63 11.17
C GLU A 85 9.54 -3.92 10.92
N GLU A 86 9.50 -2.59 10.98
CA GLU A 86 8.25 -1.84 10.77
C GLU A 86 7.73 -2.00 9.33
N VAL A 87 8.59 -1.96 8.32
CA VAL A 87 8.19 -2.22 6.92
C VAL A 87 7.63 -3.62 6.77
N CYS A 88 8.27 -4.63 7.35
CA CYS A 88 7.78 -6.01 7.32
C CYS A 88 6.43 -6.16 8.01
N ASP A 89 6.22 -5.48 9.15
CA ASP A 89 4.94 -5.48 9.85
C ASP A 89 3.83 -4.83 9.01
N ILE A 90 4.13 -3.72 8.35
CA ILE A 90 3.19 -3.06 7.43
C ILE A 90 2.80 -4.02 6.29
N ILE A 91 3.78 -4.66 5.66
CA ILE A 91 3.54 -5.61 4.56
C ILE A 91 2.70 -6.80 5.04
N ALA A 92 2.99 -7.33 6.24
CA ALA A 92 2.26 -8.45 6.84
C ALA A 92 0.78 -8.16 7.15
N HIS A 93 0.34 -6.89 7.08
CA HIS A 93 -1.01 -6.49 7.48
C HIS A 93 -1.67 -5.51 6.50
N HIS A 94 -1.10 -5.26 5.32
CA HIS A 94 -1.61 -4.22 4.43
C HIS A 94 -3.00 -4.52 3.83
N HIS A 95 -3.42 -5.79 3.84
CA HIS A 95 -4.80 -6.20 3.52
C HIS A 95 -5.68 -6.43 4.77
N SER A 96 -5.10 -6.35 5.98
CA SER A 96 -5.77 -6.66 7.25
C SER A 96 -5.78 -5.44 8.19
N PRO A 97 -6.51 -4.35 7.86
CA PRO A 97 -6.53 -3.14 8.68
C PRO A 97 -7.10 -3.41 10.06
N GLY A 98 -6.61 -2.67 11.06
CA GLY A 98 -7.04 -2.79 12.45
C GLY A 98 -6.05 -3.51 13.37
N LYS A 99 -5.12 -4.30 12.85
CA LYS A 99 -4.06 -4.95 13.63
C LYS A 99 -2.91 -4.00 13.94
N ILE A 100 -2.56 -3.11 13.01
CA ILE A 100 -1.53 -2.08 13.17
C ILE A 100 -2.19 -0.71 13.08
N LYS A 101 -1.81 0.20 14.01
CA LYS A 101 -2.39 1.54 14.13
C LYS A 101 -1.37 2.66 13.97
N THR A 102 -0.16 2.35 13.48
CA THR A 102 0.88 3.38 13.28
C THR A 102 0.48 4.34 12.17
N CYS A 103 0.99 5.57 12.26
CA CYS A 103 0.80 6.58 11.21
C CYS A 103 1.33 6.08 9.86
N ASN A 104 2.49 5.42 9.86
CA ASN A 104 3.12 4.88 8.65
C ASN A 104 2.24 3.83 7.96
N PHE A 105 1.64 2.91 8.72
CA PHE A 105 0.69 1.93 8.19
C PHE A 105 -0.53 2.60 7.56
N ARG A 106 -1.15 3.56 8.25
CA ARG A 106 -2.35 4.25 7.78
C ARG A 106 -2.10 5.02 6.48
N ILE A 107 -0.92 5.64 6.34
CA ILE A 107 -0.52 6.32 5.10
C ILE A 107 -0.36 5.32 3.96
N LEU A 108 0.35 4.21 4.18
CA LEU A 108 0.53 3.16 3.16
C LEU A 108 -0.82 2.61 2.72
N TYR A 109 -1.67 2.23 3.67
CA TYR A 109 -2.98 1.66 3.41
C TYR A 109 -3.86 2.59 2.57
N ASP A 110 -3.93 3.87 2.92
CA ASP A 110 -4.70 4.85 2.16
C ASP A 110 -4.11 5.11 0.77
N ALA A 111 -2.78 5.13 0.64
CA ALA A 111 -2.11 5.31 -0.65
C ALA A 111 -2.41 4.15 -1.61
N ASP A 112 -2.43 2.92 -1.11
CA ASP A 112 -2.80 1.74 -1.90
C ASP A 112 -4.27 1.82 -2.34
N TRP A 113 -5.18 2.16 -1.44
CA TRP A 113 -6.59 2.34 -1.77
C TRP A 113 -6.86 3.50 -2.74
N LEU A 114 -6.06 4.56 -2.73
CA LEU A 114 -6.16 5.63 -3.73
C LEU A 114 -5.90 5.11 -5.16
N VAL A 115 -5.10 4.07 -5.31
CA VAL A 115 -4.87 3.42 -6.61
C VAL A 115 -5.98 2.41 -6.93
N ASN A 116 -6.37 1.58 -5.95
CA ASN A 116 -7.22 0.40 -6.17
C ASN A 116 -8.72 0.71 -6.16
N LEU A 117 -9.17 1.85 -5.61
CA LEU A 117 -10.59 2.14 -5.37
C LEU A 117 -11.46 1.98 -6.62
N LYS A 118 -10.98 2.44 -7.76
CA LYS A 118 -11.71 2.39 -9.04
C LYS A 118 -11.86 0.97 -9.61
N ASP A 119 -11.00 0.04 -9.20
CA ASP A 119 -11.00 -1.33 -9.67
C ASP A 119 -11.89 -2.22 -8.79
N GLU A 120 -12.11 -1.80 -7.52
CA GLU A 120 -12.87 -2.54 -6.51
C GLU A 120 -14.31 -2.02 -6.32
N TYR A 121 -14.58 -0.75 -6.67
CA TYR A 121 -15.87 -0.11 -6.47
C TYR A 121 -16.36 0.62 -7.72
N ASP A 122 -17.69 0.68 -7.90
CA ASP A 122 -18.30 1.50 -8.96
C ASP A 122 -18.17 2.99 -8.60
N VAL A 123 -17.19 3.65 -9.23
CA VAL A 123 -16.91 5.07 -9.01
C VAL A 123 -17.94 6.03 -9.62
N ARG A 124 -18.91 5.51 -10.38
CA ARG A 124 -20.01 6.30 -10.97
C ARG A 124 -21.14 6.58 -9.96
N ASP A 125 -21.37 5.67 -9.03
CA ASP A 125 -22.31 5.87 -7.91
C ASP A 125 -21.67 6.75 -6.83
N LYS A 126 -21.72 8.06 -7.03
CA LYS A 126 -21.07 9.05 -6.14
C LYS A 126 -21.64 9.04 -4.73
N THR A 127 -22.94 8.77 -4.56
CA THR A 127 -23.59 8.72 -3.25
C THR A 127 -23.05 7.55 -2.42
N ARG A 128 -23.02 6.35 -2.99
CA ARG A 128 -22.49 5.16 -2.34
C ARG A 128 -20.99 5.28 -2.10
N LEU A 129 -20.27 5.80 -3.09
CA LEU A 129 -18.82 5.95 -3.03
C LEU A 129 -18.36 6.87 -1.89
N GLY A 130 -19.10 7.96 -1.63
CA GLY A 130 -18.84 8.85 -0.50
C GLY A 130 -18.90 8.12 0.85
N GLY A 131 -19.84 7.22 1.02
CA GLY A 131 -19.95 6.35 2.19
C GLY A 131 -18.79 5.34 2.31
N VAL A 132 -18.40 4.75 1.18
CA VAL A 132 -17.25 3.83 1.10
C VAL A 132 -15.97 4.55 1.52
N ILE A 133 -15.68 5.72 0.95
CA ILE A 133 -14.49 6.51 1.28
C ILE A 133 -14.41 6.81 2.78
N ASN A 134 -15.51 7.21 3.40
CA ASN A 134 -15.53 7.51 4.83
C ASN A 134 -15.20 6.32 5.73
N LYS A 135 -15.62 5.12 5.34
CA LYS A 135 -15.38 3.88 6.11
C LYS A 135 -14.01 3.26 5.82
N LEU A 136 -13.56 3.36 4.57
CA LEU A 136 -12.38 2.66 4.09
C LEU A 136 -11.09 3.38 4.45
N PHE A 137 -11.01 4.69 4.22
CA PHE A 137 -9.80 5.47 4.44
C PHE A 137 -9.57 5.76 5.93
N LEU A 138 -8.33 5.62 6.36
CA LEU A 138 -7.91 5.69 7.77
C LEU A 138 -7.41 7.07 8.17
N THR A 139 -6.96 7.91 7.23
CA THR A 139 -6.45 9.26 7.49
C THR A 139 -7.39 10.34 6.95
N ASP A 140 -7.35 11.53 7.54
CA ASP A 140 -8.15 12.65 7.03
C ASP A 140 -7.64 13.14 5.67
N ALA A 141 -6.31 13.14 5.47
CA ALA A 141 -5.73 13.48 4.18
C ALA A 141 -6.12 12.46 3.09
N GLY A 142 -6.13 11.16 3.40
CA GLY A 142 -6.57 10.10 2.49
C GLY A 142 -8.03 10.26 2.09
N LYS A 143 -8.94 10.48 3.05
CA LYS A 143 -10.36 10.77 2.78
C LYS A 143 -10.54 11.98 1.88
N LYS A 144 -9.83 13.07 2.20
CA LYS A 144 -9.91 14.31 1.41
C LYS A 144 -9.42 14.10 -0.01
N LEU A 145 -8.28 13.45 -0.19
CA LEU A 145 -7.70 13.20 -1.51
C LEU A 145 -8.58 12.24 -2.33
N ALA A 146 -9.09 11.17 -1.72
CA ALA A 146 -10.03 10.24 -2.38
C ALA A 146 -11.30 10.98 -2.86
N ARG A 147 -11.86 11.87 -2.04
CA ARG A 147 -13.00 12.71 -2.43
C ARG A 147 -12.67 13.63 -3.60
N GLN A 148 -11.50 14.26 -3.59
CA GLN A 148 -11.05 15.11 -4.69
C GLN A 148 -10.90 14.34 -6.01
N ILE A 149 -10.34 13.14 -5.97
CA ILE A 149 -10.10 12.32 -7.17
C ILE A 149 -11.40 11.71 -7.70
N TYR A 150 -12.25 11.19 -6.81
CA TYR A 150 -13.34 10.31 -7.21
C TYR A 150 -14.75 10.93 -7.09
N LEU A 151 -14.94 11.98 -6.29
CA LEU A 151 -16.24 12.61 -6.09
C LEU A 151 -16.36 14.00 -6.72
N SER A 152 -15.25 14.69 -7.03
CA SER A 152 -15.33 15.97 -7.74
C SER A 152 -15.97 15.77 -9.11
N GLU A 153 -16.95 16.61 -9.41
CA GLU A 153 -17.50 16.72 -10.76
C GLU A 153 -16.43 17.32 -11.67
N LEU A 154 -16.33 16.78 -12.89
CA LEU A 154 -15.50 17.35 -13.95
C LEU A 154 -16.12 18.67 -14.41
#